data_bd133fcb47b21aa8c203bb5df7890e90
#
_entry.id   bd133fcb47b21aa8c203bb5df7890e90
#
_cell.length_a   1.000
_cell.length_b   1.000
_cell.length_c   1.000
_cell.angle_alpha   90.00
_cell.angle_beta   90.00
_cell.angle_gamma   90.00
#
_symmetry.space_group_name_H-M   'P 1'
#
loop_
_entity.id
_entity.type
_entity.pdbx_description
1 polymer ?
#
loop_
_entity_poly.entity_id
_entity_poly.type
_entity_poly.pdbx_seq_one_letter_code
_entity_poly.pdbx_strand_id
1 'polypeptide(L)'
;DGYMHASMKELMADADERNQPISFEIMEPVGKEFITDRHVLERVAGDLWERMYVTLDVAHCRDEEMVLDHLNKLPRIRKLHLSNRTERQYHTPLGEGVRDFGKLSPDILASGLPIVIEGMDLGLERKVLKKNITYLKEEFFDEME
;
A
#
# COMPACT_ATOMS: atom_id res chain seq x y z
N ASP A 1 -17.79 -4.90 13.05
CA ASP A 1 -17.45 -3.51 12.66
C ASP A 1 -17.30 -2.58 13.88
N GLY A 2 -18.20 -2.61 14.88
CA GLY A 2 -18.22 -1.64 15.99
C GLY A 2 -16.92 -1.60 16.84
N TYR A 3 -16.35 -2.76 17.18
CA TYR A 3 -15.10 -2.78 17.96
C TYR A 3 -13.91 -2.22 17.18
N MET A 4 -13.83 -2.54 15.88
CA MET A 4 -12.77 -2.02 15.02
C MET A 4 -12.87 -0.49 14.90
N HIS A 5 -14.06 0.03 14.63
CA HIS A 5 -14.31 1.47 14.61
C HIS A 5 -13.90 2.16 15.90
N ALA A 6 -14.29 1.62 17.06
CA ALA A 6 -13.90 2.16 18.37
C ALA A 6 -12.38 2.20 18.55
N SER A 7 -11.68 1.10 18.20
CA SER A 7 -10.21 1.04 18.26
C SER A 7 -9.55 2.06 17.32
N MET A 8 -10.05 2.20 16.09
CA MET A 8 -9.54 3.21 15.15
C MET A 8 -9.70 4.62 15.71
N LYS A 9 -10.84 4.91 16.33
CA LYS A 9 -11.13 6.21 16.95
C LYS A 9 -10.18 6.52 18.10
N GLU A 10 -9.94 5.55 18.97
CA GLU A 10 -8.98 5.70 20.10
C GLU A 10 -7.56 5.94 19.58
N LEU A 11 -7.11 5.13 18.61
CA LEU A 11 -5.78 5.26 18.01
C LEU A 11 -5.58 6.63 17.34
N MET A 12 -6.58 7.11 16.60
CA MET A 12 -6.52 8.43 15.96
C MET A 12 -6.48 9.55 16.99
N ALA A 13 -7.26 9.45 18.08
CA ALA A 13 -7.25 10.45 19.14
C ALA A 13 -5.88 10.51 19.85
N ASP A 14 -5.30 9.37 20.21
CA ASP A 14 -3.96 9.31 20.81
C ASP A 14 -2.86 9.84 19.86
N ALA A 15 -2.98 9.54 18.58
CA ALA A 15 -2.08 10.05 17.55
C ALA A 15 -2.16 11.57 17.39
N ASP A 16 -3.38 12.14 17.43
CA ASP A 16 -3.61 13.59 17.37
C ASP A 16 -3.03 14.29 18.61
N GLU A 17 -3.25 13.74 19.81
CA GLU A 17 -2.68 14.28 21.06
C GLU A 17 -1.15 14.32 21.05
N ARG A 18 -0.51 13.33 20.42
CA ARG A 18 0.95 13.22 20.31
C ARG A 18 1.52 13.95 19.10
N ASN A 19 0.68 14.53 18.25
CA ASN A 19 1.06 15.11 16.97
C ASN A 19 1.87 14.11 16.10
N GLN A 20 1.46 12.84 16.12
CA GLN A 20 2.07 11.74 15.38
C GLN A 20 1.02 11.06 14.50
N PRO A 21 0.79 11.54 13.27
CA PRO A 21 -0.25 10.99 12.40
C PRO A 21 0.05 9.52 12.07
N ILE A 22 -0.99 8.70 12.20
CA ILE A 22 -0.97 7.28 11.83
C ILE A 22 -1.68 7.08 10.50
N SER A 23 -1.36 6.00 9.78
CA SER A 23 -2.09 5.57 8.60
C SER A 23 -2.52 4.11 8.73
N PHE A 24 -3.71 3.82 8.25
CA PHE A 24 -4.26 2.46 8.22
C PHE A 24 -3.97 1.83 6.87
N GLU A 25 -3.64 0.57 6.87
CA GLU A 25 -3.33 -0.18 5.67
C GLU A 25 -4.46 -1.14 5.32
N ILE A 26 -4.76 -1.25 4.02
CA ILE A 26 -5.66 -2.28 3.49
C ILE A 26 -4.81 -3.54 3.27
N MET A 27 -5.21 -4.61 3.95
CA MET A 27 -4.48 -5.86 3.99
C MET A 27 -4.78 -6.75 2.77
N GLU A 28 -3.92 -7.74 2.55
CA GLU A 28 -4.13 -8.76 1.54
C GLU A 28 -5.40 -9.60 1.81
N PRO A 29 -6.12 -10.05 0.76
CA PRO A 29 -7.38 -10.79 0.92
C PRO A 29 -7.15 -12.25 1.33
N VAL A 30 -6.64 -12.46 2.55
CA VAL A 30 -6.47 -13.78 3.18
C VAL A 30 -7.41 -13.94 4.35
N GLY A 31 -7.78 -15.18 4.68
CA GLY A 31 -8.86 -15.48 5.60
C GLY A 31 -8.72 -14.97 7.06
N LYS A 32 -7.52 -14.53 7.46
CA LYS A 32 -7.25 -13.94 8.78
C LYS A 32 -7.42 -12.41 8.79
N GLU A 33 -7.46 -11.75 7.62
CA GLU A 33 -7.54 -10.31 7.51
C GLU A 33 -8.99 -9.85 7.36
N PHE A 34 -9.32 -8.71 7.95
CA PHE A 34 -10.67 -8.19 7.97
C PHE A 34 -10.87 -7.02 6.99
N ILE A 35 -9.92 -6.09 6.92
CA ILE A 35 -9.99 -4.94 6.02
C ILE A 35 -9.15 -5.25 4.79
N THR A 36 -9.78 -5.79 3.75
CA THR A 36 -9.12 -6.27 2.53
C THR A 36 -9.48 -5.50 1.27
N ASP A 37 -10.36 -4.51 1.39
CA ASP A 37 -10.71 -3.59 0.32
C ASP A 37 -11.20 -2.23 0.87
N ARG A 38 -11.28 -1.26 -0.03
CA ARG A 38 -11.70 0.11 0.28
C ARG A 38 -13.11 0.19 0.88
N HIS A 39 -14.06 -0.58 0.39
CA HIS A 39 -15.45 -0.52 0.87
C HIS A 39 -15.59 -1.05 2.29
N VAL A 40 -14.81 -2.08 2.63
CA VAL A 40 -14.74 -2.57 4.01
C VAL A 40 -14.14 -1.51 4.91
N LEU A 41 -13.03 -0.88 4.49
CA LEU A 41 -12.38 0.18 5.25
C LEU A 41 -13.32 1.38 5.46
N GLU A 42 -13.98 1.86 4.41
CA GLU A 42 -14.94 2.97 4.45
C GLU A 42 -16.09 2.68 5.43
N ARG A 43 -16.68 1.49 5.33
CA ARG A 43 -17.76 1.06 6.24
C ARG A 43 -17.31 1.00 7.70
N VAL A 44 -16.11 0.49 7.96
CA VAL A 44 -15.56 0.40 9.32
C VAL A 44 -15.15 1.76 9.86
N ALA A 45 -14.57 2.60 9.02
CA ALA A 45 -14.13 3.94 9.40
C ALA A 45 -15.33 4.88 9.71
N GLY A 46 -16.44 4.76 8.97
CA GLY A 46 -17.62 5.58 9.21
C GLY A 46 -17.31 7.08 9.20
N ASP A 47 -17.58 7.76 10.30
CA ASP A 47 -17.31 9.20 10.47
C ASP A 47 -15.82 9.59 10.51
N LEU A 48 -14.92 8.61 10.63
CA LEU A 48 -13.47 8.83 10.58
C LEU A 48 -12.92 8.88 9.15
N TRP A 49 -13.68 8.42 8.14
CA TRP A 49 -13.24 8.22 6.76
C TRP A 49 -12.48 9.42 6.17
N GLU A 50 -13.06 10.60 6.22
CA GLU A 50 -12.47 11.81 5.62
C GLU A 50 -11.23 12.35 6.39
N ARG A 51 -11.03 11.87 7.60
CA ARG A 51 -9.95 12.34 8.49
C ARG A 51 -8.77 11.39 8.54
N MET A 52 -8.99 10.12 8.23
CA MET A 52 -7.97 9.09 8.34
C MET A 52 -6.94 9.18 7.23
N TYR A 53 -5.72 8.79 7.55
CA TYR A 53 -4.69 8.52 6.55
C TYR A 53 -4.67 7.04 6.19
N VAL A 54 -4.38 6.76 4.93
CA VAL A 54 -4.28 5.38 4.41
C VAL A 54 -2.90 5.13 3.84
N THR A 55 -2.39 3.93 4.04
CA THR A 55 -1.26 3.37 3.31
C THR A 55 -1.83 2.45 2.24
N LEU A 56 -1.46 2.67 1.00
CA LEU A 56 -1.82 1.78 -0.10
C LEU A 56 -0.66 0.86 -0.42
N ASP A 57 -0.83 -0.44 -0.15
CA ASP A 57 0.09 -1.47 -0.59
C ASP A 57 -0.38 -2.06 -1.93
N VAL A 58 0.48 -1.94 -2.94
CA VAL A 58 0.18 -2.41 -4.31
C VAL A 58 0.10 -3.93 -4.38
N ALA A 59 0.90 -4.65 -3.60
CA ALA A 59 0.86 -6.11 -3.58
C ALA A 59 -0.45 -6.67 -2.98
N HIS A 60 -1.10 -5.91 -2.08
CA HIS A 60 -2.36 -6.32 -1.46
C HIS A 60 -3.57 -6.17 -2.41
N CYS A 61 -3.47 -5.37 -3.44
CA CYS A 61 -4.52 -5.22 -4.43
C CYS A 61 -4.66 -6.51 -5.28
N ARG A 62 -5.88 -6.81 -5.72
CA ARG A 62 -6.14 -7.99 -6.56
C ARG A 62 -5.53 -7.86 -7.95
N ASP A 63 -5.65 -6.70 -8.56
CA ASP A 63 -5.24 -6.37 -9.92
C ASP A 63 -4.86 -4.88 -10.03
N GLU A 64 -4.38 -4.46 -11.20
CA GLU A 64 -4.00 -3.08 -11.50
C GLU A 64 -5.20 -2.13 -11.42
N GLU A 65 -6.39 -2.57 -11.84
CA GLU A 65 -7.62 -1.79 -11.76
C GLU A 65 -7.94 -1.41 -10.31
N MET A 66 -7.77 -2.34 -9.37
CA MET A 66 -7.95 -2.08 -7.95
C MET A 66 -6.92 -1.09 -7.40
N VAL A 67 -5.66 -1.16 -7.86
CA VAL A 67 -4.63 -0.16 -7.49
C VAL A 67 -5.06 1.24 -7.93
N LEU A 68 -5.49 1.39 -9.19
CA LEU A 68 -5.94 2.68 -9.74
C LEU A 68 -7.23 3.18 -9.06
N ASP A 69 -8.17 2.28 -8.78
CA ASP A 69 -9.38 2.63 -8.01
C ASP A 69 -9.02 3.16 -6.62
N HIS A 70 -8.10 2.50 -5.94
CA HIS A 70 -7.63 2.93 -4.62
C HIS A 70 -6.87 4.26 -4.66
N LEU A 71 -5.97 4.45 -5.64
CA LEU A 71 -5.26 5.73 -5.84
C LEU A 71 -6.22 6.90 -6.01
N ASN A 72 -7.33 6.69 -6.71
CA ASN A 72 -8.30 7.74 -7.03
C ASN A 72 -9.37 7.96 -5.97
N LYS A 73 -9.68 6.97 -5.14
CA LYS A 73 -10.87 6.98 -4.26
C LYS A 73 -10.58 6.85 -2.78
N LEU A 74 -9.37 6.42 -2.38
CA LEU A 74 -9.01 6.46 -0.97
C LEU A 74 -8.85 7.89 -0.49
N PRO A 75 -9.31 8.21 0.72
CA PRO A 75 -9.06 9.52 1.29
C PRO A 75 -7.55 9.66 1.55
N ARG A 76 -6.99 10.71 1.70
CA ARG A 76 -5.68 11.09 2.26
C ARG A 76 -4.63 9.97 2.27
N ILE A 77 -4.27 9.40 1.12
CA ILE A 77 -3.17 8.44 1.03
C ILE A 77 -1.88 9.15 1.48
N ARG A 78 -1.17 8.56 2.44
CA ARG A 78 0.04 9.13 3.01
C ARG A 78 1.30 8.60 2.35
N LYS A 79 1.29 7.36 1.93
CA LYS A 79 2.40 6.66 1.28
C LYS A 79 1.93 5.44 0.53
N LEU A 80 2.75 5.02 -0.39
CA LEU A 80 2.60 3.77 -1.13
C LEU A 80 3.62 2.76 -0.62
N HIS A 81 3.20 1.52 -0.41
CA HIS A 81 4.10 0.38 -0.30
C HIS A 81 4.18 -0.31 -1.67
N LEU A 82 5.38 -0.44 -2.20
CA LEU A 82 5.62 -1.12 -3.47
C LEU A 82 6.38 -2.42 -3.26
N SER A 83 5.73 -3.48 -3.64
CA SER A 83 6.28 -4.80 -3.86
C SER A 83 5.41 -5.52 -4.88
N ASN A 84 5.90 -6.61 -5.44
CA ASN A 84 5.09 -7.46 -6.32
C ASN A 84 4.52 -8.62 -5.52
N ARG A 85 3.74 -9.46 -6.18
CA ARG A 85 3.20 -10.70 -5.63
C ARG A 85 3.09 -11.77 -6.69
N THR A 86 3.10 -13.02 -6.27
CA THR A 86 2.65 -14.16 -7.06
C THR A 86 1.28 -14.64 -6.56
N GLU A 87 0.73 -15.69 -7.13
CA GLU A 87 -0.48 -16.34 -6.60
C GLU A 87 -0.30 -16.93 -5.19
N ARG A 88 0.95 -17.16 -4.78
CA ARG A 88 1.29 -17.87 -3.53
C ARG A 88 2.03 -17.03 -2.52
N GLN A 89 2.56 -15.91 -2.92
CA GLN A 89 3.44 -15.11 -2.07
C GLN A 89 3.24 -13.61 -2.33
N TYR A 90 3.05 -12.86 -1.27
CA TYR A 90 3.09 -11.39 -1.25
C TYR A 90 4.52 -10.90 -1.03
N HIS A 91 4.77 -9.65 -1.37
CA HIS A 91 6.04 -8.95 -1.17
C HIS A 91 7.23 -9.61 -1.89
N THR A 92 7.02 -10.04 -3.13
CA THR A 92 8.10 -10.46 -4.03
C THR A 92 8.80 -9.24 -4.63
N PRO A 93 10.02 -9.41 -5.21
CA PRO A 93 10.69 -8.33 -5.93
C PRO A 93 9.81 -7.70 -7.00
N LEU A 94 9.96 -6.39 -7.24
CA LEU A 94 9.12 -5.63 -8.20
C LEU A 94 9.06 -6.26 -9.58
N GLY A 95 10.18 -6.73 -10.10
CA GLY A 95 10.25 -7.42 -11.40
C GLY A 95 9.82 -8.90 -11.38
N GLU A 96 9.42 -9.45 -10.23
CA GLU A 96 9.14 -10.88 -10.06
C GLU A 96 7.73 -11.11 -9.51
N GLY A 97 6.71 -11.04 -10.35
CA GLY A 97 5.33 -11.26 -9.92
C GLY A 97 4.30 -10.99 -11.01
N VAL A 98 3.04 -10.88 -10.60
CA VAL A 98 1.91 -10.70 -11.50
C VAL A 98 1.58 -9.23 -11.77
N ARG A 99 2.15 -8.28 -11.01
CA ARG A 99 1.92 -6.85 -11.21
C ARG A 99 2.73 -6.32 -12.37
N ASP A 100 2.04 -5.66 -13.27
CA ASP A 100 2.64 -4.93 -14.40
C ASP A 100 2.90 -3.48 -13.97
N PHE A 101 4.10 -3.23 -13.46
CA PHE A 101 4.47 -1.88 -13.05
C PHE A 101 4.67 -0.93 -14.23
N GLY A 102 4.89 -1.42 -15.45
CA GLY A 102 4.88 -0.58 -16.64
C GLY A 102 3.53 0.10 -16.87
N LYS A 103 2.42 -0.54 -16.47
CA LYS A 103 1.09 0.09 -16.50
C LYS A 103 0.79 0.98 -15.30
N LEU A 104 1.38 0.73 -14.15
CA LEU A 104 1.10 1.43 -12.91
C LEU A 104 2.01 2.63 -12.66
N SER A 105 3.24 2.58 -13.18
CA SER A 105 4.26 3.60 -12.89
C SER A 105 3.83 5.02 -13.25
N PRO A 106 3.14 5.31 -14.37
CA PRO A 106 2.71 6.68 -14.67
C PRO A 106 1.79 7.26 -13.60
N ASP A 107 0.80 6.49 -13.14
CA ASP A 107 -0.16 6.96 -12.13
C ASP A 107 0.49 7.05 -10.74
N ILE A 108 1.34 6.08 -10.39
CA ILE A 108 2.09 6.07 -9.14
C ILE A 108 3.00 7.31 -9.05
N LEU A 109 3.75 7.60 -10.11
CA LEU A 109 4.64 8.76 -10.17
C LEU A 109 3.86 10.08 -10.17
N ALA A 110 2.78 10.15 -10.95
CA ALA A 110 1.90 11.32 -11.00
C ALA A 110 1.25 11.63 -9.65
N SER A 111 1.07 10.63 -8.77
CA SER A 111 0.52 10.83 -7.44
C SER A 111 1.40 11.70 -6.54
N GLY A 112 2.71 11.75 -6.78
CA GLY A 112 3.69 12.46 -5.95
C GLY A 112 3.80 11.91 -4.51
N LEU A 113 3.23 10.73 -4.23
CA LEU A 113 3.23 10.15 -2.89
C LEU A 113 4.59 9.55 -2.54
N PRO A 114 5.00 9.60 -1.27
CA PRO A 114 6.17 8.87 -0.80
C PRO A 114 6.05 7.37 -1.06
N ILE A 115 7.10 6.77 -1.59
CA ILE A 115 7.17 5.34 -1.91
C ILE A 115 8.06 4.64 -0.90
N VAL A 116 7.57 3.56 -0.32
CA VAL A 116 8.31 2.62 0.52
C VAL A 116 8.41 1.30 -0.22
N ILE A 117 9.63 0.84 -0.47
CA ILE A 117 9.85 -0.48 -1.05
C ILE A 117 9.73 -1.51 0.05
N GLU A 118 8.78 -2.42 -0.11
CA GLU A 118 8.56 -3.52 0.81
C GLU A 118 9.02 -4.84 0.19
N GLY A 119 9.76 -5.63 0.97
CA GLY A 119 10.25 -6.91 0.50
C GLY A 119 10.94 -7.68 1.61
N MET A 120 10.83 -9.00 1.58
CA MET A 120 11.42 -9.87 2.59
C MET A 120 12.82 -10.35 2.16
N ASP A 121 13.84 -9.81 2.82
CA ASP A 121 15.20 -10.32 2.73
C ASP A 121 15.52 -11.20 3.94
N LEU A 122 15.55 -12.51 3.74
CA LEU A 122 15.84 -13.49 4.79
C LEU A 122 17.35 -13.66 5.10
N GLY A 123 18.22 -12.89 4.44
CA GLY A 123 19.68 -13.00 4.59
C GLY A 123 20.41 -11.67 4.56
N LEU A 124 21.70 -11.72 4.99
CA LEU A 124 22.58 -10.55 5.05
C LEU A 124 22.90 -9.96 3.66
N GLU A 125 22.71 -10.73 2.58
CA GLU A 125 23.04 -10.32 1.21
C GLU A 125 22.09 -9.28 0.61
N ARG A 126 20.91 -9.09 1.22
CA ARG A 126 19.88 -8.12 0.79
C ARG A 126 19.53 -8.25 -0.70
N LYS A 127 19.31 -9.48 -1.16
CA LYS A 127 19.08 -9.77 -2.59
C LYS A 127 17.82 -9.13 -3.12
N VAL A 128 16.72 -9.17 -2.35
CA VAL A 128 15.43 -8.58 -2.72
C VAL A 128 15.56 -7.06 -2.83
N LEU A 129 16.18 -6.43 -1.84
CA LEU A 129 16.43 -4.99 -1.86
C LEU A 129 17.24 -4.57 -3.09
N LYS A 130 18.33 -5.30 -3.40
CA LYS A 130 19.16 -5.00 -4.58
C LYS A 130 18.38 -5.12 -5.88
N LYS A 131 17.59 -6.19 -6.05
CA LYS A 131 16.71 -6.37 -7.22
C LYS A 131 15.72 -5.23 -7.36
N ASN A 132 15.08 -4.83 -6.27
CA ASN A 132 14.13 -3.73 -6.27
C ASN A 132 14.78 -2.39 -6.66
N ILE A 133 15.98 -2.10 -6.13
CA ILE A 133 16.72 -0.88 -6.48
C ILE A 133 17.11 -0.87 -7.96
N THR A 134 17.57 -2.02 -8.49
CA THR A 134 17.90 -2.15 -9.92
C THR A 134 16.65 -1.92 -10.78
N TYR A 135 15.56 -2.60 -10.47
CA TYR A 135 14.28 -2.46 -11.19
C TYR A 135 13.78 -1.02 -11.20
N LEU A 136 13.81 -0.34 -10.07
CA LEU A 136 13.40 1.06 -9.97
C LEU A 136 14.23 1.98 -10.88
N LYS A 137 15.53 1.75 -10.95
CA LYS A 137 16.42 2.58 -11.78
C LYS A 137 16.23 2.34 -13.27
N GLU A 138 16.04 1.08 -13.65
CA GLU A 138 16.05 0.66 -15.04
C GLU A 138 14.66 0.71 -15.69
N GLU A 139 13.61 0.47 -14.93
CA GLU A 139 12.26 0.29 -15.49
C GLU A 139 11.26 1.34 -14.97
N PHE A 140 11.49 1.90 -13.78
CA PHE A 140 10.49 2.77 -13.16
C PHE A 140 10.79 4.24 -13.36
N PHE A 141 12.06 4.63 -13.42
CA PHE A 141 12.48 6.03 -13.54
C PHE A 141 13.11 6.37 -14.89
N ASP A 142 13.44 5.39 -15.74
CA ASP A 142 14.07 5.63 -17.05
C ASP A 142 13.14 6.33 -18.06
N GLU A 143 11.84 6.33 -17.82
CA GLU A 143 10.87 7.08 -18.67
C GLU A 143 10.81 8.59 -18.35
N MET A 144 11.66 9.09 -17.44
CA MET A 144 11.66 10.49 -16.99
C MET A 144 12.77 11.35 -17.62
N GLU A 145 13.60 10.80 -18.54
CA GLU A 145 14.54 11.57 -19.37
C GLU A 145 13.97 11.83 -20.77
#